data_cc3fe5ccd1432198a11d670ac9e99e28
#
_entry.id   cc3fe5ccd1432198a11d670ac9e99e28
#
_cell.length_a   1.000
_cell.length_b   1.000
_cell.length_c   1.000
_cell.angle_alpha   90.00
_cell.angle_beta   90.00
_cell.angle_gamma   90.00
#
_symmetry.space_group_name_H-M   'P 1'
#
loop_
_entity.id
_entity.type
_entity.pdbx_description
1 polymer ?
#
loop_
_entity_poly.entity_id
_entity_poly.type
_entity_poly.pdbx_seq_one_letter_code
_entity_poly.pdbx_strand_id
1 'polypeptide(L)'
;MNPRRLSLVGLLGLIVVGLTTPAFAQTTPNAKIDRAVRAGLLSGARTQSVIITVKPGYRETIRQALQQHGDRIKAEHPLIESLTVDLHSEDVAELAKQPWVNAIAADAIVSAKSDLSNLITQPSQTLATTLRPTLGLPPLPTSSTMTGATGVSVAVLDSGIAPNDDFTGRITGFYDFTQGGIPTNPYDDYGHGTHVAGLIGSSGKLSNYQYVGIAPDVHLIGFKVLDGTGQGKTSDVIKAIEYIIANKAKLNVQIVNLSLGHPIYAPAKDDPLVQAVEKATAAGLIVVASAGNYGQVQKGSGSGYTGITSPGNAPSAITVGAAVTNDTVTRDDDVVASYSSRGPTWFDAYAKPDVVAPGQALTSDTNASSYLYKLLKGSQVSKNGQQFLTLSGSSMATAVTTGVVALLVQAHNQSGYHRQLPLTGNLVKAMLQFSAIRLPGVDRLTQGSGEVNAAGGIVLASAINTSVADGKWWLAN
;
A
#
# COMPACT_ATOMS: atom_id res chain seq x y z
N MET A 1 82.45 -31.69 -6.70
CA MET A 1 82.35 -32.70 -7.75
C MET A 1 81.03 -33.41 -7.71
N ASN A 2 80.31 -33.31 -8.83
CA ASN A 2 79.09 -34.02 -9.16
C ASN A 2 79.14 -35.52 -9.03
N PRO A 3 78.10 -36.36 -9.11
CA PRO A 3 76.92 -36.21 -9.95
C PRO A 3 75.56 -36.70 -9.39
N ARG A 4 74.49 -36.12 -9.99
CA ARG A 4 73.25 -36.70 -10.53
C ARG A 4 72.82 -38.11 -10.08
N ARG A 5 71.56 -38.24 -9.65
CA ARG A 5 70.66 -39.32 -10.12
C ARG A 5 69.21 -38.78 -10.29
N LEU A 6 68.69 -38.88 -11.47
CA LEU A 6 67.29 -38.89 -11.85
C LEU A 6 66.63 -40.13 -11.26
N SER A 7 65.41 -40.01 -10.75
CA SER A 7 64.52 -41.16 -10.75
C SER A 7 63.10 -40.64 -11.09
N LEU A 8 62.55 -41.17 -12.12
CA LEU A 8 61.26 -41.12 -12.71
C LEU A 8 60.27 -41.81 -11.73
N VAL A 9 59.22 -41.14 -11.23
CA VAL A 9 58.10 -41.82 -10.60
C VAL A 9 56.81 -41.28 -11.21
N GLY A 10 56.02 -42.23 -11.67
CA GLY A 10 54.88 -42.05 -12.55
C GLY A 10 53.74 -41.25 -11.98
N LEU A 11 53.08 -40.58 -12.90
CA LEU A 11 51.84 -39.84 -12.74
C LEU A 11 50.70 -40.85 -12.71
N LEU A 12 50.13 -41.12 -11.52
CA LEU A 12 48.79 -41.71 -11.41
C LEU A 12 47.80 -40.57 -11.08
N GLY A 13 47.06 -40.15 -12.12
CA GLY A 13 46.01 -39.18 -11.97
C GLY A 13 44.79 -39.79 -11.24
N LEU A 14 44.54 -39.40 -10.00
CA LEU A 14 43.27 -39.59 -9.34
C LEU A 14 42.33 -38.45 -9.77
N ILE A 15 41.40 -38.75 -10.66
CA ILE A 15 40.26 -37.86 -10.94
C ILE A 15 39.31 -37.97 -9.73
N VAL A 16 39.40 -37.04 -8.79
CA VAL A 16 38.38 -36.83 -7.77
C VAL A 16 37.24 -36.03 -8.43
N VAL A 17 36.19 -36.74 -8.84
CA VAL A 17 34.92 -36.11 -9.19
C VAL A 17 34.32 -35.57 -7.90
N GLY A 18 34.59 -34.30 -7.63
CA GLY A 18 33.93 -33.57 -6.55
C GLY A 18 32.47 -33.38 -6.92
N LEU A 19 31.59 -34.18 -6.29
CA LEU A 19 30.18 -33.88 -6.19
C LEU A 19 30.04 -32.58 -5.37
N THR A 20 29.97 -31.44 -6.07
CA THR A 20 29.56 -30.18 -5.47
C THR A 20 28.08 -30.31 -5.16
N THR A 21 27.74 -30.69 -3.94
CA THR A 21 26.42 -30.42 -3.38
C THR A 21 26.23 -28.89 -3.46
N PRO A 22 25.07 -28.39 -3.97
CA PRO A 22 24.82 -26.97 -3.94
C PRO A 22 24.88 -26.54 -2.45
N ALA A 23 25.86 -25.71 -2.12
CA ALA A 23 25.93 -25.06 -0.83
C ALA A 23 24.67 -24.19 -0.75
N PHE A 24 23.67 -24.65 0.00
CA PHE A 24 22.60 -23.77 0.45
C PHE A 24 23.31 -22.63 1.17
N ALA A 25 23.25 -21.44 0.58
CA ALA A 25 23.79 -20.24 1.21
C ALA A 25 23.13 -20.11 2.59
N GLN A 26 23.86 -20.47 3.64
CA GLN A 26 23.44 -20.17 5.01
C GLN A 26 23.43 -18.65 5.10
N THR A 27 22.23 -18.07 5.12
CA THR A 27 22.06 -16.65 5.44
C THR A 27 22.72 -16.40 6.78
N THR A 28 23.66 -15.47 6.84
CA THR A 28 24.28 -15.06 8.09
C THR A 28 23.18 -14.64 9.07
N PRO A 29 23.26 -14.95 10.37
CA PRO A 29 22.23 -14.59 11.35
C PRO A 29 21.82 -13.11 11.29
N ASN A 30 22.76 -12.21 11.02
CA ASN A 30 22.50 -10.79 10.83
C ASN A 30 21.63 -10.46 9.61
N ALA A 31 21.59 -11.32 8.60
CA ALA A 31 20.74 -11.09 7.40
C ALA A 31 19.25 -11.29 7.71
N LYS A 32 18.90 -12.03 8.75
CA LYS A 32 17.51 -12.27 9.17
C LYS A 32 16.94 -11.18 10.06
N ILE A 33 17.77 -10.28 10.58
CA ILE A 33 17.37 -9.20 11.49
C ILE A 33 17.22 -7.92 10.66
N ASP A 34 16.07 -7.28 10.70
CA ASP A 34 15.84 -6.07 9.96
C ASP A 34 16.67 -4.89 10.49
N ARG A 35 16.70 -3.81 9.72
CA ARG A 35 17.49 -2.62 10.04
C ARG A 35 17.00 -1.89 11.28
N ALA A 36 15.68 -1.87 11.54
CA ALA A 36 15.10 -1.18 12.67
C ALA A 36 15.39 -1.93 13.97
N VAL A 37 15.27 -3.27 13.98
CA VAL A 37 15.64 -4.12 15.12
C VAL A 37 17.13 -3.97 15.43
N ARG A 38 18.02 -4.00 14.42
CA ARG A 38 19.46 -3.76 14.61
C ARG A 38 19.76 -2.39 15.22
N ALA A 39 19.06 -1.35 14.78
CA ALA A 39 19.20 -0.02 15.36
C ALA A 39 18.78 0.01 16.85
N GLY A 40 17.70 -0.70 17.20
CA GLY A 40 17.27 -0.87 18.59
C GLY A 40 18.32 -1.59 19.45
N LEU A 41 18.95 -2.65 18.93
CA LEU A 41 20.05 -3.34 19.62
C LEU A 41 21.25 -2.40 19.87
N LEU A 42 21.63 -1.62 18.87
CA LEU A 42 22.74 -0.67 18.97
C LEU A 42 22.45 0.49 19.94
N SER A 43 21.18 0.88 20.09
CA SER A 43 20.79 1.91 21.06
C SER A 43 20.63 1.41 22.48
N GLY A 44 20.85 0.10 22.73
CA GLY A 44 20.76 -0.51 24.05
C GLY A 44 19.33 -0.76 24.53
N ALA A 45 18.36 -0.86 23.63
CA ALA A 45 17.00 -1.24 23.97
C ALA A 45 16.99 -2.62 24.66
N ARG A 46 16.36 -2.74 25.82
CA ARG A 46 16.29 -4.02 26.56
C ARG A 46 15.23 -4.96 25.96
N THR A 47 14.15 -4.40 25.49
CA THR A 47 13.04 -5.15 24.88
C THR A 47 12.59 -4.41 23.62
N GLN A 48 12.22 -5.14 22.57
CA GLN A 48 11.74 -4.59 21.32
C GLN A 48 10.45 -5.30 20.91
N SER A 49 9.50 -4.54 20.34
CA SER A 49 8.33 -5.14 19.69
C SER A 49 8.75 -5.60 18.29
N VAL A 50 8.70 -6.91 18.05
CA VAL A 50 9.14 -7.53 16.80
C VAL A 50 8.09 -8.48 16.24
N ILE A 51 8.17 -8.71 14.92
CA ILE A 51 7.41 -9.73 14.20
C ILE A 51 8.43 -10.80 13.76
N ILE A 52 8.29 -12.01 14.29
CA ILE A 52 9.17 -13.13 13.99
C ILE A 52 8.47 -14.02 12.98
N THR A 53 9.01 -14.11 11.77
CA THR A 53 8.53 -14.99 10.70
C THR A 53 9.31 -16.29 10.71
N VAL A 54 8.62 -17.41 10.66
CA VAL A 54 9.19 -18.75 10.72
C VAL A 54 8.82 -19.58 9.47
N LYS A 55 9.50 -20.71 9.29
CA LYS A 55 9.10 -21.70 8.30
C LYS A 55 7.75 -22.32 8.66
N PRO A 56 6.95 -22.75 7.68
CA PRO A 56 5.69 -23.45 7.92
C PRO A 56 5.87 -24.61 8.90
N GLY A 57 4.96 -24.69 9.88
CA GLY A 57 4.96 -25.71 10.92
C GLY A 57 5.78 -25.41 12.17
N TYR A 58 6.57 -24.32 12.20
CA TYR A 58 7.40 -23.96 13.37
C TYR A 58 6.79 -22.88 14.27
N ARG A 59 5.59 -22.37 13.96
CA ARG A 59 4.97 -21.30 14.76
C ARG A 59 4.70 -21.76 16.21
N GLU A 60 4.25 -23.01 16.41
CA GLU A 60 4.04 -23.57 17.75
C GLU A 60 5.35 -23.76 18.49
N THR A 61 6.39 -24.21 17.81
CA THR A 61 7.72 -24.41 18.42
C THR A 61 8.28 -23.11 18.97
N ILE A 62 8.20 -22.02 18.17
CA ILE A 62 8.69 -20.72 18.66
C ILE A 62 7.78 -20.16 19.75
N ARG A 63 6.47 -20.35 19.66
CA ARG A 63 5.53 -19.91 20.69
C ARG A 63 5.91 -20.48 22.07
N GLN A 64 6.18 -21.77 22.12
CA GLN A 64 6.59 -22.45 23.37
C GLN A 64 7.95 -21.95 23.87
N ALA A 65 8.92 -21.76 22.97
CA ALA A 65 10.24 -21.24 23.36
C ALA A 65 10.13 -19.83 23.96
N LEU A 66 9.38 -18.93 23.31
CA LEU A 66 9.18 -17.56 23.80
C LEU A 66 8.46 -17.52 25.15
N GLN A 67 7.44 -18.36 25.34
CA GLN A 67 6.73 -18.46 26.63
C GLN A 67 7.63 -18.98 27.77
N GLN A 68 8.53 -19.93 27.47
CA GLN A 68 9.49 -20.46 28.45
C GLN A 68 10.54 -19.41 28.88
N HIS A 69 10.92 -18.51 27.95
CA HIS A 69 11.80 -17.38 28.20
C HIS A 69 11.13 -16.19 28.89
N GLY A 70 9.79 -16.17 28.98
CA GLY A 70 9.04 -15.09 29.58
C GLY A 70 8.77 -13.91 28.61
N ASP A 71 8.99 -14.09 27.30
CA ASP A 71 8.66 -13.11 26.30
C ASP A 71 7.14 -12.98 26.10
N ARG A 72 6.68 -11.77 25.88
CA ARG A 72 5.24 -11.48 25.75
C ARG A 72 4.78 -11.59 24.30
N ILE A 73 4.09 -12.67 23.97
CA ILE A 73 3.42 -12.82 22.68
C ILE A 73 2.17 -11.91 22.67
N LYS A 74 2.08 -11.01 21.69
CA LYS A 74 1.01 -10.02 21.52
C LYS A 74 0.00 -10.44 20.47
N ALA A 75 0.47 -11.11 19.41
CA ALA A 75 -0.37 -11.60 18.34
C ALA A 75 0.25 -12.78 17.60
N GLU A 76 -0.59 -13.56 16.95
CA GLU A 76 -0.20 -14.55 15.97
C GLU A 76 -0.73 -14.16 14.59
N HIS A 77 0.06 -14.44 13.56
CA HIS A 77 -0.26 -14.14 12.16
C HIS A 77 -0.14 -15.42 11.32
N PRO A 78 -1.19 -16.25 11.32
CA PRO A 78 -1.18 -17.54 10.60
C PRO A 78 -0.94 -17.41 9.09
N LEU A 79 -1.42 -16.33 8.51
CA LEU A 79 -1.31 -16.07 7.06
C LEU A 79 0.14 -16.01 6.56
N ILE A 80 1.05 -15.49 7.41
CA ILE A 80 2.45 -15.27 7.08
C ILE A 80 3.39 -16.05 8.01
N GLU A 81 2.88 -17.06 8.73
CA GLU A 81 3.67 -17.89 9.67
C GLU A 81 4.51 -17.07 10.63
N SER A 82 3.90 -16.10 11.33
CA SER A 82 4.63 -15.22 12.24
C SER A 82 3.92 -14.93 13.55
N LEU A 83 4.68 -14.37 14.50
CA LEU A 83 4.20 -13.91 15.81
C LEU A 83 4.71 -12.49 16.07
N THR A 84 3.86 -11.65 16.65
CA THR A 84 4.28 -10.36 17.22
C THR A 84 4.59 -10.54 18.69
N VAL A 85 5.77 -10.10 19.10
CA VAL A 85 6.34 -10.39 20.44
C VAL A 85 7.04 -9.15 20.99
N ASP A 86 6.88 -8.90 22.29
CA ASP A 86 7.83 -8.05 23.03
C ASP A 86 9.01 -8.96 23.43
N LEU A 87 10.08 -8.91 22.64
CA LEU A 87 11.24 -9.80 22.70
C LEU A 87 12.38 -9.15 23.47
N HIS A 88 13.03 -9.88 24.37
CA HIS A 88 14.26 -9.42 25.00
C HIS A 88 15.37 -9.31 23.96
N SER A 89 16.11 -8.21 23.99
CA SER A 89 17.13 -7.92 22.96
C SER A 89 18.29 -8.92 22.96
N GLU A 90 18.57 -9.55 24.09
CA GLU A 90 19.59 -10.62 24.21
C GLU A 90 19.22 -11.89 23.44
N ASP A 91 17.91 -12.17 23.24
CA ASP A 91 17.43 -13.37 22.55
C ASP A 91 17.42 -13.23 21.03
N VAL A 92 17.46 -12.00 20.51
CA VAL A 92 17.37 -11.72 19.05
C VAL A 92 18.44 -12.49 18.28
N ALA A 93 19.69 -12.47 18.76
CA ALA A 93 20.81 -13.10 18.06
C ALA A 93 20.71 -14.64 18.08
N GLU A 94 20.23 -15.23 19.17
CA GLU A 94 20.08 -16.68 19.29
C GLU A 94 18.91 -17.18 18.45
N LEU A 95 17.79 -16.45 18.43
CA LEU A 95 16.65 -16.75 17.56
C LEU A 95 17.02 -16.64 16.07
N ALA A 96 17.80 -15.62 15.68
CA ALA A 96 18.25 -15.46 14.31
C ALA A 96 19.16 -16.62 13.81
N LYS A 97 19.85 -17.32 14.70
CA LYS A 97 20.65 -18.51 14.36
C LYS A 97 19.80 -19.72 14.02
N GLN A 98 18.56 -19.76 14.49
CA GLN A 98 17.68 -20.91 14.29
C GLN A 98 17.38 -21.12 12.80
N PRO A 99 17.52 -22.34 12.25
CA PRO A 99 17.33 -22.61 10.82
C PRO A 99 15.87 -22.49 10.38
N TRP A 100 14.93 -22.49 11.31
CA TRP A 100 13.51 -22.34 11.09
C TRP A 100 12.99 -20.90 11.23
N VAL A 101 13.81 -19.95 11.74
CA VAL A 101 13.50 -18.51 11.68
C VAL A 101 13.89 -17.97 10.31
N ASN A 102 12.95 -17.33 9.65
CA ASN A 102 13.15 -16.68 8.34
C ASN A 102 13.58 -15.22 8.52
N ALA A 103 12.85 -14.46 9.36
CA ALA A 103 13.11 -13.05 9.59
C ALA A 103 12.66 -12.62 11.01
N ILE A 104 13.34 -11.61 11.55
CA ILE A 104 12.96 -10.88 12.76
C ILE A 104 12.87 -9.41 12.34
N ALA A 105 11.66 -8.90 12.18
CA ALA A 105 11.37 -7.55 11.75
C ALA A 105 10.77 -6.73 12.90
N ALA A 106 10.98 -5.42 12.91
CA ALA A 106 10.30 -4.55 13.86
C ALA A 106 8.79 -4.58 13.65
N ASP A 107 8.01 -4.58 14.73
CA ASP A 107 6.60 -4.19 14.68
C ASP A 107 6.54 -2.67 14.52
N ALA A 108 6.88 -2.23 13.31
CA ALA A 108 7.13 -0.83 12.99
C ALA A 108 5.87 0.02 13.15
N ILE A 109 6.08 1.30 13.45
CA ILE A 109 4.99 2.27 13.43
C ILE A 109 4.66 2.59 11.96
N VAL A 110 3.46 2.26 11.55
CA VAL A 110 2.86 2.74 10.31
C VAL A 110 2.17 4.07 10.54
N SER A 111 2.18 4.95 9.57
CA SER A 111 1.50 6.24 9.70
C SER A 111 0.90 6.71 8.38
N ALA A 112 -0.16 7.50 8.49
CA ALA A 112 -0.68 8.34 7.41
C ALA A 112 0.05 9.69 7.35
N LYS A 113 1.00 9.93 8.25
CA LYS A 113 1.74 11.20 8.32
C LYS A 113 2.69 11.28 7.13
N SER A 114 2.32 12.06 6.13
CA SER A 114 3.28 12.89 5.44
C SER A 114 3.82 13.92 6.44
N ASP A 115 5.06 14.35 6.25
CA ASP A 115 5.62 15.47 6.99
C ASP A 115 4.59 16.62 6.98
N LEU A 116 4.06 17.00 8.14
CA LEU A 116 3.01 18.03 8.25
C LEU A 116 3.41 19.35 7.57
N SER A 117 4.70 19.60 7.43
CA SER A 117 5.24 20.75 6.69
C SER A 117 4.83 20.74 5.20
N ASN A 118 4.65 19.57 4.60
CA ASN A 118 4.21 19.43 3.20
C ASN A 118 2.69 19.58 3.05
N LEU A 119 1.92 19.38 4.12
CA LEU A 119 0.45 19.54 4.12
C LEU A 119 0.03 21.02 4.19
N ILE A 120 0.87 21.90 4.73
CA ILE A 120 0.52 23.30 5.09
C ILE A 120 0.84 24.31 3.98
N THR A 121 1.64 23.96 2.97
CA THR A 121 2.33 24.96 2.13
C THR A 121 1.73 25.27 0.77
N GLN A 122 0.50 24.82 0.45
CA GLN A 122 -0.04 25.10 -0.89
C GLN A 122 -1.46 25.70 -0.85
N PRO A 123 -1.63 26.94 -1.36
CA PRO A 123 -2.95 27.60 -1.42
C PRO A 123 -3.81 27.19 -2.62
N SER A 124 -3.31 26.34 -3.52
CA SER A 124 -4.07 25.90 -4.70
C SER A 124 -5.06 24.80 -4.29
N GLN A 125 -6.34 25.08 -4.45
CA GLN A 125 -7.42 24.12 -4.23
C GLN A 125 -7.75 23.46 -5.57
N THR A 126 -7.32 22.20 -5.77
CA THR A 126 -7.81 21.44 -6.92
C THR A 126 -9.32 21.27 -6.77
N LEU A 127 -10.06 21.95 -7.61
CA LEU A 127 -11.51 21.89 -7.62
C LEU A 127 -11.94 20.49 -8.08
N ALA A 128 -12.93 19.93 -7.43
CA ALA A 128 -13.53 18.65 -7.88
C ALA A 128 -14.05 18.71 -9.33
N THR A 129 -14.30 19.91 -9.82
CA THR A 129 -14.67 20.18 -11.24
C THR A 129 -13.53 19.88 -12.23
N THR A 130 -12.27 19.83 -11.78
CA THR A 130 -11.12 19.49 -12.61
C THR A 130 -10.63 18.06 -12.36
N LEU A 131 -10.73 17.53 -11.14
CA LEU A 131 -10.20 16.22 -10.76
C LEU A 131 -10.71 15.07 -11.68
N ARG A 132 -12.02 14.97 -11.88
CA ARG A 132 -12.58 13.92 -12.74
C ARG A 132 -12.24 14.12 -14.22
N PRO A 133 -12.42 15.33 -14.81
CA PRO A 133 -11.99 15.60 -16.18
C PRO A 133 -10.51 15.34 -16.45
N THR A 134 -9.61 15.69 -15.54
CA THR A 134 -8.17 15.37 -15.64
C THR A 134 -7.93 13.87 -15.80
N LEU A 135 -8.71 13.02 -15.14
CA LEU A 135 -8.65 11.57 -15.28
C LEU A 135 -9.34 11.04 -16.54
N GLY A 136 -9.88 11.93 -17.38
CA GLY A 136 -10.69 11.58 -18.57
C GLY A 136 -12.10 11.11 -18.23
N LEU A 137 -12.58 11.35 -17.00
CA LEU A 137 -13.94 11.04 -16.59
C LEU A 137 -14.86 12.23 -16.92
N PRO A 138 -16.13 11.99 -17.30
CA PRO A 138 -17.07 13.07 -17.51
C PRO A 138 -17.27 13.85 -16.21
N PRO A 139 -17.49 15.17 -16.29
CA PRO A 139 -17.97 15.93 -15.16
C PRO A 139 -19.29 15.31 -14.67
N LEU A 140 -19.51 15.33 -13.36
CA LEU A 140 -20.67 14.70 -12.81
C LEU A 140 -21.92 15.49 -13.16
N PRO A 141 -23.00 14.82 -13.62
CA PRO A 141 -24.27 15.46 -13.79
C PRO A 141 -24.80 15.94 -12.44
N THR A 142 -25.53 17.01 -12.45
CA THR A 142 -26.23 17.58 -11.28
C THR A 142 -27.43 16.73 -10.82
N SER A 143 -27.68 15.59 -11.45
CA SER A 143 -28.79 14.68 -11.16
C SER A 143 -28.34 13.36 -10.55
N SER A 144 -29.19 12.77 -9.72
CA SER A 144 -28.99 11.57 -8.90
C SER A 144 -28.82 10.23 -9.66
N THR A 145 -28.59 10.26 -10.97
CA THR A 145 -28.48 9.06 -11.83
C THR A 145 -27.03 8.60 -12.06
N MET A 146 -26.13 8.90 -11.13
CA MET A 146 -24.71 8.57 -11.30
C MET A 146 -24.45 7.12 -10.95
N THR A 147 -23.98 6.39 -11.95
CA THR A 147 -23.40 5.05 -11.77
C THR A 147 -21.90 5.19 -11.59
N GLY A 148 -21.40 4.89 -10.38
CA GLY A 148 -19.97 4.98 -10.07
C GLY A 148 -19.56 3.84 -9.14
N ALA A 149 -19.18 2.69 -9.73
CA ALA A 149 -18.73 1.48 -9.04
C ALA A 149 -19.81 0.79 -8.18
N THR A 150 -21.06 0.81 -8.60
CA THR A 150 -22.14 0.05 -7.96
C THR A 150 -21.80 -1.45 -7.89
N GLY A 151 -21.99 -2.04 -6.70
CA GLY A 151 -21.70 -3.45 -6.44
C GLY A 151 -20.22 -3.77 -6.17
N VAL A 152 -19.35 -2.76 -6.18
CA VAL A 152 -17.95 -2.88 -5.80
C VAL A 152 -17.75 -2.42 -4.35
N SER A 153 -16.94 -3.15 -3.58
CA SER A 153 -16.61 -2.80 -2.20
C SER A 153 -15.11 -2.59 -2.01
N VAL A 154 -14.78 -1.52 -1.32
CA VAL A 154 -13.41 -1.12 -0.97
C VAL A 154 -13.20 -1.22 0.53
N ALA A 155 -12.19 -1.98 0.95
CA ALA A 155 -11.66 -1.95 2.30
C ALA A 155 -10.68 -0.79 2.44
N VAL A 156 -10.96 0.15 3.33
CA VAL A 156 -10.11 1.31 3.64
C VAL A 156 -9.39 1.04 4.97
N LEU A 157 -8.10 0.73 4.91
CA LEU A 157 -7.25 0.54 6.09
C LEU A 157 -6.58 1.87 6.42
N ASP A 158 -7.13 2.58 7.42
CA ASP A 158 -6.72 3.95 7.73
C ASP A 158 -7.07 4.32 9.19
N SER A 159 -7.27 5.60 9.49
CA SER A 159 -7.65 6.11 10.81
C SER A 159 -9.14 5.97 11.15
N GLY A 160 -9.94 5.47 10.23
CA GLY A 160 -11.38 5.32 10.37
C GLY A 160 -12.15 5.98 9.22
N ILE A 161 -13.47 5.95 9.31
CA ILE A 161 -14.40 6.68 8.42
C ILE A 161 -15.49 7.28 9.29
N ALA A 162 -15.57 8.61 9.38
CA ALA A 162 -16.67 9.28 10.05
C ALA A 162 -17.92 9.27 9.15
N PRO A 163 -19.06 8.79 9.65
CA PRO A 163 -20.30 8.78 8.88
C PRO A 163 -20.80 10.20 8.64
N ASN A 164 -21.27 10.47 7.42
CA ASN A 164 -21.94 11.69 7.04
C ASN A 164 -22.91 11.40 5.88
N ASP A 165 -23.64 12.41 5.40
CA ASP A 165 -24.65 12.23 4.34
C ASP A 165 -24.06 11.81 3.01
N ASP A 166 -22.78 12.10 2.76
CA ASP A 166 -22.08 11.66 1.55
C ASP A 166 -21.79 10.15 1.52
N PHE A 167 -21.84 9.49 2.68
CA PHE A 167 -21.66 8.04 2.80
C PHE A 167 -22.93 7.28 3.17
N THR A 168 -24.10 7.93 3.18
CA THR A 168 -25.36 7.32 3.61
C THR A 168 -25.61 5.97 2.93
N GLY A 169 -25.78 4.91 3.73
CA GLY A 169 -26.07 3.55 3.27
C GLY A 169 -24.91 2.83 2.61
N ARG A 170 -23.70 3.43 2.53
CA ARG A 170 -22.56 2.86 1.81
C ARG A 170 -21.37 2.45 2.68
N ILE A 171 -21.34 2.81 3.97
CA ILE A 171 -20.42 2.20 4.93
C ILE A 171 -21.06 0.89 5.38
N THR A 172 -20.64 -0.24 4.79
CA THR A 172 -21.29 -1.54 5.00
C THR A 172 -20.64 -2.38 6.12
N GLY A 173 -19.53 -1.91 6.69
CA GLY A 173 -18.84 -2.52 7.82
C GLY A 173 -17.77 -1.58 8.39
N PHE A 174 -17.50 -1.75 9.69
CA PHE A 174 -16.43 -1.03 10.35
C PHE A 174 -15.82 -1.87 11.47
N TYR A 175 -14.48 -1.93 11.50
CA TYR A 175 -13.71 -2.76 12.43
C TYR A 175 -12.53 -1.97 12.98
N ASP A 176 -12.40 -1.95 14.31
CA ASP A 176 -11.34 -1.21 15.00
C ASP A 176 -10.21 -2.14 15.44
N PHE A 177 -9.12 -2.15 14.67
CA PHE A 177 -7.92 -2.95 14.95
C PHE A 177 -6.97 -2.29 15.94
N THR A 178 -7.13 -1.00 16.23
CA THR A 178 -6.41 -0.35 17.34
C THR A 178 -6.89 -0.88 18.70
N GLN A 179 -8.08 -1.54 18.69
CA GLN A 179 -8.68 -2.17 19.85
C GLN A 179 -8.98 -3.67 19.65
N GLY A 180 -8.17 -4.34 18.82
CA GLY A 180 -8.23 -5.79 18.65
C GLY A 180 -9.12 -6.28 17.51
N GLY A 181 -9.60 -5.42 16.62
CA GLY A 181 -10.37 -5.80 15.43
C GLY A 181 -11.86 -6.05 15.70
N ILE A 182 -12.42 -5.38 16.70
CA ILE A 182 -13.85 -5.50 17.05
C ILE A 182 -14.73 -4.73 16.06
N PRO A 183 -15.88 -5.28 15.66
CA PRO A 183 -16.92 -4.51 14.96
C PRO A 183 -17.44 -3.40 15.86
N THR A 184 -17.54 -2.19 15.33
CA THR A 184 -18.07 -1.02 16.06
C THR A 184 -18.77 -0.05 15.11
N ASN A 185 -19.39 0.99 15.68
CA ASN A 185 -19.93 2.08 14.87
C ASN A 185 -18.78 2.84 14.18
N PRO A 186 -18.97 3.25 12.93
CA PRO A 186 -17.96 4.01 12.21
C PRO A 186 -17.60 5.33 12.91
N TYR A 187 -16.31 5.63 12.97
CA TYR A 187 -15.79 6.91 13.48
C TYR A 187 -14.39 7.18 12.93
N ASP A 188 -13.94 8.43 13.02
CA ASP A 188 -12.58 8.83 12.67
C ASP A 188 -12.16 10.01 13.54
N ASP A 189 -11.32 9.76 14.50
CA ASP A 189 -10.81 10.74 15.46
C ASP A 189 -9.57 11.48 14.93
N TYR A 190 -8.86 10.92 13.95
CA TYR A 190 -7.73 11.57 13.29
C TYR A 190 -8.16 12.40 12.07
N GLY A 191 -9.01 11.85 11.17
CA GLY A 191 -9.61 12.56 10.03
C GLY A 191 -9.00 12.25 8.67
N HIS A 192 -7.90 11.49 8.59
CA HIS A 192 -7.27 11.11 7.32
C HIS A 192 -8.09 10.08 6.56
N GLY A 193 -8.58 9.05 7.24
CA GLY A 193 -9.37 7.98 6.60
C GLY A 193 -10.70 8.47 6.04
N THR A 194 -11.36 9.42 6.69
CA THR A 194 -12.59 10.06 6.17
C THR A 194 -12.29 10.82 4.88
N HIS A 195 -11.18 11.56 4.83
CA HIS A 195 -10.73 12.27 3.63
C HIS A 195 -10.43 11.30 2.48
N VAL A 196 -9.69 10.22 2.75
CA VAL A 196 -9.41 9.14 1.80
C VAL A 196 -10.69 8.50 1.28
N ALA A 197 -11.62 8.16 2.18
CA ALA A 197 -12.91 7.56 1.82
C ALA A 197 -13.74 8.51 0.93
N GLY A 198 -13.70 9.82 1.20
CA GLY A 198 -14.36 10.83 0.38
C GLY A 198 -13.80 10.92 -1.03
N LEU A 199 -12.46 10.93 -1.20
CA LEU A 199 -11.84 10.91 -2.52
C LEU A 199 -12.17 9.63 -3.30
N ILE A 200 -12.28 8.49 -2.62
CA ILE A 200 -12.72 7.24 -3.25
C ILE A 200 -14.19 7.35 -3.67
N GLY A 201 -15.08 7.73 -2.75
CA GLY A 201 -16.50 7.46 -2.95
C GLY A 201 -17.49 8.44 -2.29
N SER A 202 -17.13 9.72 -2.06
CA SER A 202 -18.11 10.74 -1.65
C SER A 202 -19.22 10.88 -2.68
N SER A 203 -20.49 10.94 -2.26
CA SER A 203 -21.60 11.26 -3.15
C SER A 203 -21.63 12.73 -3.55
N GLY A 204 -20.95 13.60 -2.81
CA GLY A 204 -20.88 15.04 -3.02
C GLY A 204 -22.15 15.80 -2.60
N LYS A 205 -23.14 15.17 -1.98
CA LYS A 205 -24.39 15.82 -1.55
C LYS A 205 -24.14 17.01 -0.64
N LEU A 206 -23.21 16.86 0.32
CA LEU A 206 -22.87 17.89 1.29
C LEU A 206 -22.28 19.14 0.63
N SER A 207 -21.55 18.97 -0.47
CA SER A 207 -20.90 20.04 -1.21
C SER A 207 -21.71 20.57 -2.40
N ASN A 208 -22.96 20.13 -2.56
CA ASN A 208 -23.74 20.36 -3.78
C ASN A 208 -22.99 19.87 -5.03
N TYR A 209 -22.46 18.66 -4.95
CA TYR A 209 -21.69 17.93 -5.98
C TYR A 209 -20.36 18.59 -6.40
N GLN A 210 -19.83 19.51 -5.59
CA GLN A 210 -18.52 20.11 -5.87
C GLN A 210 -17.35 19.17 -5.51
N TYR A 211 -17.48 18.41 -4.41
CA TYR A 211 -16.44 17.49 -3.93
C TYR A 211 -16.94 16.05 -3.98
N VAL A 212 -17.10 15.53 -5.18
CA VAL A 212 -17.55 14.14 -5.40
C VAL A 212 -16.36 13.22 -5.55
N GLY A 213 -16.43 12.04 -4.98
CA GLY A 213 -15.43 10.99 -5.13
C GLY A 213 -15.37 10.44 -6.55
N ILE A 214 -14.31 9.68 -6.83
CA ILE A 214 -14.11 9.07 -8.16
C ILE A 214 -15.16 8.00 -8.44
N ALA A 215 -15.56 7.23 -7.42
CA ALA A 215 -16.50 6.11 -7.49
C ALA A 215 -17.65 6.28 -6.48
N PRO A 216 -18.59 7.23 -6.71
CA PRO A 216 -19.56 7.67 -5.71
C PRO A 216 -20.59 6.62 -5.27
N ASP A 217 -20.74 5.50 -5.99
CA ASP A 217 -21.66 4.41 -5.63
C ASP A 217 -20.95 3.19 -4.98
N VAL A 218 -19.64 3.29 -4.74
CA VAL A 218 -18.86 2.21 -4.12
C VAL A 218 -19.31 1.97 -2.67
N HIS A 219 -19.30 0.72 -2.23
CA HIS A 219 -19.42 0.39 -0.81
C HIS A 219 -18.08 0.53 -0.13
N LEU A 220 -18.06 1.09 1.06
CA LEU A 220 -16.88 1.31 1.88
C LEU A 220 -16.93 0.42 3.12
N ILE A 221 -15.80 -0.18 3.47
CA ILE A 221 -15.64 -0.92 4.72
C ILE A 221 -14.42 -0.35 5.42
N GLY A 222 -14.63 0.26 6.59
CA GLY A 222 -13.58 0.87 7.38
C GLY A 222 -12.84 -0.17 8.23
N PHE A 223 -11.53 -0.18 8.11
CA PHE A 223 -10.62 -0.92 9.00
C PHE A 223 -9.72 0.09 9.67
N LYS A 224 -10.10 0.49 10.89
CA LYS A 224 -9.29 1.45 11.65
C LYS A 224 -8.06 0.74 12.20
N VAL A 225 -6.91 1.04 11.59
CA VAL A 225 -5.58 0.53 11.96
C VAL A 225 -4.66 1.64 12.48
N LEU A 226 -5.07 2.90 12.34
CA LEU A 226 -4.38 4.08 12.87
C LEU A 226 -5.22 4.72 13.97
N ASP A 227 -4.56 5.14 15.03
CA ASP A 227 -5.15 5.80 16.19
C ASP A 227 -5.50 7.29 15.94
N GLY A 228 -5.99 7.98 16.97
CA GLY A 228 -6.33 9.42 16.92
C GLY A 228 -5.13 10.36 16.71
N THR A 229 -3.91 9.82 16.64
CA THR A 229 -2.68 10.55 16.27
C THR A 229 -2.20 10.22 14.85
N GLY A 230 -2.92 9.36 14.13
CA GLY A 230 -2.59 8.90 12.78
C GLY A 230 -1.43 7.91 12.75
N GLN A 231 -1.22 7.19 13.84
CA GLN A 231 -0.20 6.14 13.96
C GLN A 231 -0.84 4.79 14.28
N GLY A 232 -0.21 3.72 13.83
CA GLY A 232 -0.62 2.35 14.11
C GLY A 232 0.59 1.44 14.10
N LYS A 233 0.35 0.14 14.21
CA LYS A 233 1.41 -0.87 14.18
C LYS A 233 1.28 -1.75 12.94
N THR A 234 2.42 -2.18 12.43
CA THR A 234 2.48 -3.16 11.33
C THR A 234 1.64 -4.39 11.64
N SER A 235 1.72 -4.90 12.88
CA SER A 235 0.95 -6.06 13.34
C SER A 235 -0.56 -5.87 13.24
N ASP A 236 -1.08 -4.67 13.50
CA ASP A 236 -2.52 -4.41 13.41
C ASP A 236 -3.00 -4.31 11.96
N VAL A 237 -2.17 -3.75 11.05
CA VAL A 237 -2.45 -3.77 9.61
C VAL A 237 -2.45 -5.20 9.07
N ILE A 238 -1.50 -6.04 9.48
CA ILE A 238 -1.46 -7.46 9.09
C ILE A 238 -2.72 -8.18 9.55
N LYS A 239 -3.14 -8.01 10.82
CA LYS A 239 -4.39 -8.60 11.33
C LYS A 239 -5.62 -8.15 10.52
N ALA A 240 -5.70 -6.86 10.15
CA ALA A 240 -6.78 -6.36 9.31
C ALA A 240 -6.79 -7.04 7.92
N ILE A 241 -5.62 -7.21 7.29
CA ILE A 241 -5.49 -7.94 6.03
C ILE A 241 -5.91 -9.41 6.19
N GLU A 242 -5.47 -10.09 7.25
CA GLU A 242 -5.88 -11.47 7.56
C GLU A 242 -7.40 -11.59 7.71
N TYR A 243 -8.00 -10.64 8.44
CA TYR A 243 -9.45 -10.61 8.62
C TYR A 243 -10.19 -10.41 7.29
N ILE A 244 -9.71 -9.50 6.44
CA ILE A 244 -10.28 -9.25 5.11
C ILE A 244 -10.23 -10.51 4.26
N ILE A 245 -9.08 -11.18 4.19
CA ILE A 245 -8.92 -12.41 3.40
C ILE A 245 -9.88 -13.50 3.90
N ALA A 246 -9.92 -13.72 5.22
CA ALA A 246 -10.78 -14.75 5.84
C ALA A 246 -12.28 -14.46 5.63
N ASN A 247 -12.68 -13.21 5.54
CA ASN A 247 -14.08 -12.79 5.40
C ASN A 247 -14.41 -12.20 4.02
N LYS A 248 -13.54 -12.33 3.03
CA LYS A 248 -13.64 -11.70 1.71
C LYS A 248 -15.02 -11.89 1.06
N ALA A 249 -15.53 -13.10 1.04
CA ALA A 249 -16.82 -13.40 0.43
C ALA A 249 -17.99 -12.76 1.20
N LYS A 250 -17.97 -12.82 2.54
CA LYS A 250 -19.01 -12.22 3.40
C LYS A 250 -19.02 -10.69 3.28
N LEU A 251 -17.86 -10.06 3.21
CA LEU A 251 -17.69 -8.62 3.09
C LEU A 251 -17.84 -8.14 1.65
N ASN A 252 -17.85 -9.05 0.67
CA ASN A 252 -17.84 -8.74 -0.76
C ASN A 252 -16.71 -7.77 -1.14
N VAL A 253 -15.52 -7.88 -0.53
CA VAL A 253 -14.37 -6.98 -0.79
C VAL A 253 -13.64 -7.41 -2.04
N GLN A 254 -13.40 -6.46 -2.94
CA GLN A 254 -12.56 -6.62 -4.13
C GLN A 254 -11.25 -5.84 -4.04
N ILE A 255 -11.27 -4.67 -3.39
CA ILE A 255 -10.17 -3.72 -3.40
C ILE A 255 -9.77 -3.37 -1.96
N VAL A 256 -8.47 -3.25 -1.74
CA VAL A 256 -7.87 -2.81 -0.46
C VAL A 256 -7.09 -1.54 -0.72
N ASN A 257 -7.42 -0.45 -0.01
CA ASN A 257 -6.69 0.81 -0.02
C ASN A 257 -5.78 0.91 1.20
N LEU A 258 -4.49 1.14 0.97
CA LEU A 258 -3.44 1.32 1.99
C LEU A 258 -2.78 2.69 1.80
N SER A 259 -3.42 3.74 2.33
CA SER A 259 -2.90 5.11 2.33
C SER A 259 -2.00 5.38 3.54
N LEU A 260 -1.14 4.42 3.89
CA LEU A 260 -0.25 4.41 5.05
C LEU A 260 1.07 3.69 4.73
N GLY A 261 2.05 3.81 5.62
CA GLY A 261 3.29 3.05 5.47
C GLY A 261 4.34 3.39 6.52
N HIS A 262 5.49 2.71 6.38
CA HIS A 262 6.71 2.96 7.14
C HIS A 262 7.95 2.84 6.22
N PRO A 263 9.12 3.38 6.62
CA PRO A 263 10.36 3.18 5.86
C PRO A 263 10.68 1.69 5.66
N ILE A 264 11.30 1.35 4.53
CA ILE A 264 11.71 -0.03 4.25
C ILE A 264 12.90 -0.40 5.17
N TYR A 265 12.74 -1.45 5.97
CA TYR A 265 13.76 -1.94 6.92
C TYR A 265 14.39 -3.28 6.51
N ALA A 266 13.76 -4.01 5.60
CA ALA A 266 14.19 -5.31 5.10
C ALA A 266 13.87 -5.46 3.61
N PRO A 267 14.47 -6.44 2.90
CA PRO A 267 14.01 -6.85 1.58
C PRO A 267 12.51 -7.22 1.59
N ALA A 268 11.82 -6.99 0.48
CA ALA A 268 10.38 -7.23 0.35
C ALA A 268 9.96 -8.65 0.79
N LYS A 269 10.76 -9.65 0.48
CA LYS A 269 10.50 -11.04 0.89
C LYS A 269 10.54 -11.29 2.40
N ASP A 270 11.25 -10.45 3.16
CA ASP A 270 11.47 -10.57 4.61
C ASP A 270 10.63 -9.54 5.40
N ASP A 271 9.94 -8.62 4.72
CA ASP A 271 9.05 -7.61 5.30
C ASP A 271 7.66 -8.24 5.57
N PRO A 272 7.20 -8.34 6.83
CA PRO A 272 5.94 -9.00 7.17
C PRO A 272 4.70 -8.31 6.54
N LEU A 273 4.72 -6.98 6.40
CA LEU A 273 3.62 -6.23 5.81
C LEU A 273 3.53 -6.49 4.30
N VAL A 274 4.67 -6.52 3.62
CA VAL A 274 4.74 -6.92 2.21
C VAL A 274 4.23 -8.34 2.02
N GLN A 275 4.65 -9.29 2.88
CA GLN A 275 4.16 -10.67 2.80
C GLN A 275 2.64 -10.76 2.95
N ALA A 276 2.04 -9.98 3.86
CA ALA A 276 0.59 -9.93 4.02
C ALA A 276 -0.10 -9.36 2.76
N VAL A 277 0.46 -8.32 2.14
CA VAL A 277 -0.05 -7.75 0.87
C VAL A 277 0.05 -8.76 -0.28
N GLU A 278 1.16 -9.48 -0.41
CA GLU A 278 1.32 -10.56 -1.42
C GLU A 278 0.26 -11.67 -1.22
N LYS A 279 -0.03 -12.04 0.02
CA LYS A 279 -1.10 -13.00 0.35
C LYS A 279 -2.49 -12.45 0.02
N ALA A 280 -2.74 -11.15 0.25
CA ALA A 280 -4.00 -10.51 -0.14
C ALA A 280 -4.21 -10.56 -1.65
N THR A 281 -3.17 -10.24 -2.42
CA THR A 281 -3.24 -10.31 -3.89
C THR A 281 -3.40 -11.75 -4.38
N ALA A 282 -2.68 -12.71 -3.78
CA ALA A 282 -2.86 -14.14 -4.09
C ALA A 282 -4.27 -14.65 -3.76
N ALA A 283 -4.94 -14.08 -2.76
CA ALA A 283 -6.34 -14.34 -2.45
C ALA A 283 -7.33 -13.65 -3.41
N GLY A 284 -6.83 -12.94 -4.45
CA GLY A 284 -7.63 -12.27 -5.47
C GLY A 284 -8.15 -10.89 -5.05
N LEU A 285 -7.52 -10.23 -4.08
CA LEU A 285 -7.76 -8.82 -3.76
C LEU A 285 -6.88 -7.92 -4.63
N ILE A 286 -7.40 -6.75 -4.99
CA ILE A 286 -6.63 -5.72 -5.68
C ILE A 286 -6.13 -4.74 -4.62
N VAL A 287 -4.82 -4.70 -4.40
CA VAL A 287 -4.22 -3.85 -3.36
C VAL A 287 -3.62 -2.60 -4.00
N VAL A 288 -4.07 -1.43 -3.53
CA VAL A 288 -3.55 -0.11 -3.94
C VAL A 288 -2.85 0.50 -2.73
N ALA A 289 -1.58 0.86 -2.88
CA ALA A 289 -0.74 1.35 -1.79
C ALA A 289 -0.04 2.66 -2.15
N SER A 290 0.16 3.52 -1.16
CA SER A 290 0.89 4.77 -1.35
C SER A 290 2.38 4.54 -1.53
N ALA A 291 3.01 5.34 -2.42
CA ALA A 291 4.46 5.32 -2.61
C ALA A 291 5.22 5.89 -1.41
N GLY A 292 4.59 6.78 -0.64
CA GLY A 292 5.21 7.56 0.42
C GLY A 292 5.47 9.02 0.01
N ASN A 293 5.92 9.83 0.96
CA ASN A 293 6.13 11.28 0.76
C ASN A 293 7.58 11.71 1.12
N TYR A 294 8.56 10.88 0.73
CA TYR A 294 9.99 11.10 0.97
C TYR A 294 10.76 11.47 -0.31
N GLY A 295 10.09 12.18 -1.23
CA GLY A 295 10.67 12.55 -2.52
C GLY A 295 11.69 13.70 -2.48
N GLN A 296 11.88 14.36 -1.33
CA GLN A 296 12.85 15.42 -1.14
C GLN A 296 14.00 14.97 -0.25
N VAL A 297 15.23 15.43 -0.54
CA VAL A 297 16.35 15.24 0.38
C VAL A 297 16.21 16.18 1.58
N GLN A 298 16.38 15.63 2.79
CA GLN A 298 16.19 16.38 4.06
C GLN A 298 17.09 17.63 4.20
N LYS A 299 18.20 17.72 3.45
CA LYS A 299 19.12 18.87 3.45
C LYS A 299 19.49 19.20 2.01
N GLY A 300 18.69 20.03 1.35
CA GLY A 300 18.95 20.50 -0.01
C GLY A 300 17.70 20.66 -0.84
N SER A 301 17.84 21.23 -2.04
CA SER A 301 16.77 21.48 -3.01
C SER A 301 16.61 20.35 -4.05
N GLY A 302 17.20 19.17 -3.81
CA GLY A 302 17.23 18.06 -4.77
C GLY A 302 16.12 17.04 -4.57
N SER A 303 15.80 16.31 -5.65
CA SER A 303 14.92 15.13 -5.59
C SER A 303 15.62 13.96 -4.91
N GLY A 304 14.94 13.33 -3.95
CA GLY A 304 15.39 12.11 -3.29
C GLY A 304 14.85 10.87 -4.00
N TYR A 305 15.74 9.91 -4.30
CA TYR A 305 15.36 8.58 -4.79
C TYR A 305 15.39 7.56 -3.64
N THR A 306 14.90 6.34 -3.89
CA THR A 306 14.79 5.26 -2.90
C THR A 306 13.89 5.57 -1.71
N GLY A 307 12.94 6.49 -1.88
CA GLY A 307 12.01 6.94 -0.84
C GLY A 307 10.72 6.12 -0.75
N ILE A 308 10.53 5.09 -1.57
CA ILE A 308 9.35 4.21 -1.50
C ILE A 308 9.24 3.59 -0.12
N THR A 309 8.00 3.53 0.41
CA THR A 309 7.71 2.97 1.74
C THR A 309 7.13 1.56 1.65
N SER A 310 7.21 0.77 2.74
CA SER A 310 6.40 -0.43 2.92
C SER A 310 4.98 0.00 3.31
N PRO A 311 3.88 -0.59 2.71
CA PRO A 311 3.89 -1.71 1.78
C PRO A 311 3.95 -1.33 0.29
N GLY A 312 4.23 -0.08 -0.07
CA GLY A 312 4.36 0.35 -1.48
C GLY A 312 5.50 -0.35 -2.25
N ASN A 313 6.46 -0.98 -1.54
CA ASN A 313 7.49 -1.81 -2.16
C ASN A 313 7.03 -3.24 -2.50
N ALA A 314 5.79 -3.63 -2.16
CA ALA A 314 5.26 -4.94 -2.52
C ALA A 314 5.19 -5.11 -4.04
N PRO A 315 5.75 -6.20 -4.62
CA PRO A 315 5.73 -6.43 -6.07
C PRO A 315 4.32 -6.46 -6.66
N SER A 316 3.35 -7.07 -5.96
CA SER A 316 1.99 -7.22 -6.45
C SER A 316 1.11 -5.98 -6.24
N ALA A 317 1.41 -5.12 -5.25
CA ALA A 317 0.63 -3.91 -5.00
C ALA A 317 0.71 -2.92 -6.16
N ILE A 318 -0.39 -2.21 -6.42
CA ILE A 318 -0.42 -1.02 -7.28
C ILE A 318 0.09 0.14 -6.44
N THR A 319 1.31 0.59 -6.71
CA THR A 319 1.98 1.64 -5.92
C THR A 319 1.82 2.98 -6.59
N VAL A 320 1.28 3.95 -5.86
CA VAL A 320 0.84 5.23 -6.42
C VAL A 320 1.64 6.40 -5.84
N GLY A 321 2.30 7.15 -6.72
CA GLY A 321 2.89 8.45 -6.41
C GLY A 321 1.91 9.60 -6.65
N ALA A 322 2.24 10.81 -6.19
CA ALA A 322 1.40 11.98 -6.29
C ALA A 322 1.79 12.89 -7.46
N ALA A 323 0.80 13.35 -8.23
CA ALA A 323 0.92 14.40 -9.23
C ALA A 323 0.25 15.71 -8.76
N VAL A 324 0.70 16.81 -9.34
CA VAL A 324 0.14 18.16 -9.24
C VAL A 324 -0.49 18.49 -10.58
N THR A 325 -1.78 18.79 -10.60
CA THR A 325 -2.56 19.04 -11.83
C THR A 325 -2.78 20.51 -12.12
N ASN A 326 -2.21 21.40 -11.32
CA ASN A 326 -2.28 22.88 -11.48
C ASN A 326 -3.71 23.42 -11.68
N ASP A 327 -4.74 22.68 -11.23
CA ASP A 327 -6.16 22.99 -11.41
C ASP A 327 -6.62 23.07 -12.88
N THR A 328 -5.90 22.45 -13.79
CA THR A 328 -6.26 22.35 -15.22
C THR A 328 -6.81 20.96 -15.55
N VAL A 329 -7.51 20.86 -16.68
CA VAL A 329 -8.01 19.58 -17.22
C VAL A 329 -6.98 18.95 -18.14
N THR A 330 -6.16 19.79 -18.78
CA THR A 330 -5.05 19.36 -19.64
C THR A 330 -3.92 18.83 -18.78
N ARG A 331 -3.19 17.83 -19.29
CA ARG A 331 -2.07 17.20 -18.56
C ARG A 331 -0.70 17.70 -19.01
N ASP A 332 -0.66 18.70 -19.88
CA ASP A 332 0.59 19.22 -20.45
C ASP A 332 1.41 20.01 -19.43
N ASP A 333 0.76 20.54 -18.39
CA ASP A 333 1.33 21.27 -17.29
C ASP A 333 1.42 20.47 -15.96
N ASP A 334 0.97 19.20 -16.01
CA ASP A 334 1.03 18.32 -14.83
C ASP A 334 2.48 17.94 -14.51
N VAL A 335 2.79 17.88 -13.21
CA VAL A 335 4.12 17.49 -12.73
C VAL A 335 4.00 16.50 -11.56
N VAL A 336 5.04 15.69 -11.33
CA VAL A 336 5.08 14.87 -10.12
C VAL A 336 5.34 15.76 -8.92
N ALA A 337 4.55 15.61 -7.86
CA ALA A 337 4.71 16.38 -6.63
C ALA A 337 6.12 16.19 -6.05
N SER A 338 6.72 17.26 -5.59
CA SER A 338 8.11 17.24 -5.12
C SER A 338 8.33 16.28 -3.94
N TYR A 339 7.31 16.13 -3.08
CA TYR A 339 7.31 15.21 -1.96
C TYR A 339 7.05 13.75 -2.34
N SER A 340 6.48 13.46 -3.54
CA SER A 340 6.17 12.10 -3.93
C SER A 340 7.42 11.21 -3.91
N SER A 341 7.34 10.09 -3.20
CA SER A 341 8.45 9.13 -3.14
C SER A 341 8.79 8.58 -4.51
N ARG A 342 10.09 8.43 -4.77
CA ARG A 342 10.66 7.92 -6.01
C ARG A 342 11.38 6.62 -5.76
N GLY A 343 11.36 5.74 -6.75
CA GLY A 343 12.12 4.51 -6.75
C GLY A 343 13.63 4.72 -6.99
N PRO A 344 14.39 3.62 -7.18
CA PRO A 344 13.94 2.24 -6.98
C PRO A 344 13.65 1.95 -5.50
N THR A 345 13.04 0.81 -5.19
CA THR A 345 12.84 0.41 -3.80
C THR A 345 14.17 0.08 -3.15
N TRP A 346 14.30 0.41 -1.85
CA TRP A 346 15.48 0.04 -1.09
C TRP A 346 15.60 -1.49 -1.00
N PHE A 347 16.77 -2.06 -1.01
CA PHE A 347 17.15 -3.47 -1.06
C PHE A 347 16.85 -4.19 -2.39
N ASP A 348 15.61 -4.15 -2.89
CA ASP A 348 15.18 -5.02 -4.00
C ASP A 348 15.31 -4.35 -5.37
N ALA A 349 15.52 -3.03 -5.40
CA ALA A 349 15.66 -2.21 -6.60
C ALA A 349 14.47 -2.31 -7.58
N TYR A 350 13.25 -2.59 -7.09
CA TYR A 350 12.05 -2.58 -7.93
C TYR A 350 11.76 -1.17 -8.45
N ALA A 351 11.37 -1.10 -9.72
CA ALA A 351 10.92 0.14 -10.34
C ALA A 351 9.52 0.50 -9.83
N LYS A 352 9.47 1.39 -8.84
CA LYS A 352 8.27 1.96 -8.26
C LYS A 352 8.39 3.51 -8.29
N PRO A 353 7.27 4.27 -8.24
CA PRO A 353 5.87 3.80 -8.22
C PRO A 353 5.46 3.15 -9.54
N ASP A 354 4.30 2.47 -9.58
CA ASP A 354 3.75 1.90 -10.81
C ASP A 354 3.14 3.00 -11.70
N VAL A 355 2.44 3.95 -11.07
CA VAL A 355 1.79 5.13 -11.69
C VAL A 355 1.81 6.30 -10.71
N VAL A 356 1.49 7.49 -11.22
CA VAL A 356 1.14 8.67 -10.40
C VAL A 356 -0.32 9.04 -10.65
N ALA A 357 -0.93 9.75 -9.69
CA ALA A 357 -2.29 10.27 -9.81
C ALA A 357 -2.39 11.63 -9.11
N PRO A 358 -3.42 12.44 -9.37
CA PRO A 358 -3.65 13.68 -8.65
C PRO A 358 -3.60 13.45 -7.13
N GLY A 359 -2.74 14.19 -6.45
CA GLY A 359 -2.50 14.03 -5.01
C GLY A 359 -2.19 15.33 -4.28
N GLN A 360 -2.19 16.45 -4.98
CA GLN A 360 -1.88 17.77 -4.43
C GLN A 360 -3.16 18.58 -4.19
N ALA A 361 -3.29 19.14 -2.98
CA ALA A 361 -4.35 20.08 -2.60
C ALA A 361 -5.79 19.60 -2.89
N LEU A 362 -6.08 18.32 -2.66
CA LEU A 362 -7.41 17.75 -2.89
C LEU A 362 -8.33 18.01 -1.70
N THR A 363 -9.51 18.58 -1.97
CA THR A 363 -10.55 18.82 -0.97
C THR A 363 -11.51 17.62 -0.91
N SER A 364 -11.82 17.17 0.30
CA SER A 364 -12.70 16.02 0.54
C SER A 364 -13.41 16.09 1.88
N ASP A 365 -14.27 15.10 2.13
CA ASP A 365 -15.00 14.93 3.38
C ASP A 365 -14.07 14.95 4.62
N THR A 366 -14.59 15.46 5.70
CA THR A 366 -13.88 15.51 6.97
C THR A 366 -14.82 15.33 8.16
N ASN A 367 -14.24 15.03 9.31
CA ASN A 367 -14.89 15.16 10.59
C ASN A 367 -14.36 16.44 11.29
N ALA A 368 -15.20 17.44 11.49
CA ALA A 368 -14.81 18.70 12.10
C ALA A 368 -14.29 18.55 13.55
N SER A 369 -14.58 17.44 14.22
CA SER A 369 -14.07 17.12 15.56
C SER A 369 -12.71 16.39 15.52
N SER A 370 -12.24 15.96 14.33
CA SER A 370 -10.99 15.21 14.17
C SER A 370 -9.75 16.04 14.50
N TYR A 371 -8.65 15.34 14.76
CA TYR A 371 -7.36 15.93 15.06
C TYR A 371 -6.82 16.79 13.89
N LEU A 372 -6.83 16.25 12.67
CA LEU A 372 -6.31 16.97 11.49
C LEU A 372 -7.10 18.23 11.18
N TYR A 373 -8.44 18.17 11.27
CA TYR A 373 -9.26 19.34 11.03
C TYR A 373 -8.93 20.47 11.99
N LYS A 374 -8.81 20.17 13.30
CA LYS A 374 -8.44 21.16 14.31
C LYS A 374 -7.03 21.71 14.16
N LEU A 375 -6.10 20.88 13.69
CA LEU A 375 -4.69 21.25 13.50
C LEU A 375 -4.51 22.12 12.25
N LEU A 376 -5.14 21.76 11.12
CA LEU A 376 -4.88 22.33 9.80
C LEU A 376 -5.88 23.46 9.46
N LYS A 377 -5.96 24.48 10.29
CA LYS A 377 -6.91 25.61 10.14
C LYS A 377 -6.83 26.30 8.78
N GLY A 378 -5.63 26.40 8.18
CA GLY A 378 -5.42 26.97 6.85
C GLY A 378 -5.90 26.10 5.67
N SER A 379 -6.20 24.82 5.92
CA SER A 379 -6.68 23.86 4.90
C SER A 379 -8.19 23.56 5.04
N GLN A 380 -8.87 24.22 5.98
CA GLN A 380 -10.31 24.06 6.16
C GLN A 380 -11.08 24.77 5.04
N VAL A 381 -12.09 24.09 4.52
CA VAL A 381 -12.99 24.62 3.50
C VAL A 381 -14.41 24.51 3.99
N SER A 382 -15.17 25.61 3.90
CA SER A 382 -16.60 25.61 4.22
C SER A 382 -17.42 25.77 2.93
N LYS A 383 -18.37 24.87 2.71
CA LYS A 383 -19.28 24.89 1.56
C LYS A 383 -20.68 24.49 2.02
N ASN A 384 -21.68 25.30 1.68
CA ASN A 384 -23.08 25.07 2.07
C ASN A 384 -23.28 24.83 3.56
N GLY A 385 -22.49 25.49 4.44
CA GLY A 385 -22.51 25.27 5.89
C GLY A 385 -21.85 23.96 6.36
N GLN A 386 -21.36 23.13 5.42
CA GLN A 386 -20.62 21.91 5.72
C GLN A 386 -19.10 22.15 5.69
N GLN A 387 -18.38 21.31 6.41
CA GLN A 387 -16.93 21.41 6.54
C GLN A 387 -16.23 20.35 5.73
N PHE A 388 -15.19 20.76 5.04
CA PHE A 388 -14.28 19.91 4.25
C PHE A 388 -12.84 20.22 4.63
N LEU A 389 -11.93 19.36 4.20
CA LEU A 389 -10.49 19.54 4.43
C LEU A 389 -9.73 19.36 3.13
N THR A 390 -8.72 20.21 2.90
CA THR A 390 -7.80 20.07 1.77
C THR A 390 -6.50 19.43 2.25
N LEU A 391 -6.13 18.30 1.65
CA LEU A 391 -4.89 17.58 1.96
C LEU A 391 -4.07 17.31 0.71
N SER A 392 -2.76 17.09 0.92
CA SER A 392 -1.81 16.68 -0.13
C SER A 392 -1.04 15.44 0.30
N GLY A 393 -0.74 14.54 -0.63
CA GLY A 393 0.06 13.34 -0.34
C GLY A 393 -0.16 12.22 -1.35
N SER A 394 0.77 11.27 -1.38
CA SER A 394 0.57 10.00 -2.09
C SER A 394 -0.64 9.22 -1.59
N SER A 395 -1.09 9.47 -0.35
CA SER A 395 -2.33 8.93 0.22
C SER A 395 -3.56 9.37 -0.57
N MET A 396 -3.63 10.65 -0.97
CA MET A 396 -4.72 11.21 -1.77
C MET A 396 -4.69 10.63 -3.18
N ALA A 397 -3.51 10.55 -3.79
CA ALA A 397 -3.31 9.91 -5.09
C ALA A 397 -3.72 8.42 -5.07
N THR A 398 -3.44 7.71 -3.98
CA THR A 398 -3.85 6.31 -3.76
C THR A 398 -5.36 6.20 -3.69
N ALA A 399 -6.03 7.10 -2.98
CA ALA A 399 -7.49 7.14 -2.89
C ALA A 399 -8.13 7.40 -4.27
N VAL A 400 -7.62 8.38 -5.03
CA VAL A 400 -8.05 8.65 -6.42
C VAL A 400 -7.89 7.41 -7.28
N THR A 401 -6.71 6.75 -7.25
CA THR A 401 -6.46 5.53 -8.01
C THR A 401 -7.36 4.38 -7.57
N THR A 402 -7.64 4.25 -6.27
CA THR A 402 -8.56 3.25 -5.73
C THR A 402 -9.97 3.43 -6.29
N GLY A 403 -10.45 4.67 -6.38
CA GLY A 403 -11.71 4.99 -7.03
C GLY A 403 -11.72 4.62 -8.53
N VAL A 404 -10.62 4.90 -9.25
CA VAL A 404 -10.45 4.47 -10.65
C VAL A 404 -10.49 2.95 -10.75
N VAL A 405 -9.76 2.23 -9.90
CA VAL A 405 -9.78 0.75 -9.87
C VAL A 405 -11.20 0.22 -9.64
N ALA A 406 -12.00 0.87 -8.78
CA ALA A 406 -13.39 0.48 -8.57
C ALA A 406 -14.24 0.65 -9.85
N LEU A 407 -14.01 1.72 -10.62
CA LEU A 407 -14.66 1.90 -11.92
C LEU A 407 -14.21 0.84 -12.95
N LEU A 408 -12.94 0.44 -12.96
CA LEU A 408 -12.44 -0.62 -13.84
C LEU A 408 -13.11 -1.97 -13.49
N VAL A 409 -13.22 -2.30 -12.21
CA VAL A 409 -13.91 -3.51 -11.74
C VAL A 409 -15.37 -3.50 -12.15
N GLN A 410 -16.08 -2.37 -11.98
CA GLN A 410 -17.46 -2.23 -12.43
C GLN A 410 -17.59 -2.42 -13.96
N ALA A 411 -16.74 -1.76 -14.74
CA ALA A 411 -16.75 -1.83 -16.19
C ALA A 411 -16.55 -3.26 -16.71
N HIS A 412 -15.62 -4.00 -16.08
CA HIS A 412 -15.41 -5.41 -16.36
C HIS A 412 -16.64 -6.26 -15.98
N ASN A 413 -17.20 -6.05 -14.78
CA ASN A 413 -18.36 -6.79 -14.30
C ASN A 413 -19.61 -6.56 -15.16
N GLN A 414 -19.73 -5.40 -15.80
CA GLN A 414 -20.82 -5.06 -16.72
C GLN A 414 -20.57 -5.52 -18.17
N SER A 415 -19.31 -5.86 -18.50
CA SER A 415 -18.98 -6.43 -19.81
C SER A 415 -19.54 -7.83 -19.98
N GLY A 416 -19.78 -8.25 -21.22
CA GLY A 416 -20.19 -9.63 -21.52
C GLY A 416 -19.14 -10.70 -21.19
N TYR A 417 -17.93 -10.29 -20.81
CA TYR A 417 -16.74 -11.13 -20.64
C TYR A 417 -16.43 -11.49 -19.18
N HIS A 418 -17.14 -10.90 -18.20
CA HIS A 418 -16.85 -11.08 -16.76
C HIS A 418 -17.27 -12.46 -16.19
N ARG A 419 -18.01 -13.27 -16.95
CA ARG A 419 -18.74 -14.43 -16.41
C ARG A 419 -17.86 -15.58 -15.91
N GLN A 420 -16.56 -15.57 -16.14
CA GLN A 420 -15.70 -16.72 -15.80
C GLN A 420 -14.59 -16.38 -14.79
N LEU A 421 -13.89 -15.26 -14.90
CA LEU A 421 -12.82 -14.89 -13.99
C LEU A 421 -12.85 -13.39 -13.66
N PRO A 422 -12.75 -13.01 -12.37
CA PRO A 422 -12.64 -11.61 -11.97
C PRO A 422 -11.29 -11.01 -12.40
N LEU A 423 -11.20 -9.68 -12.43
CA LEU A 423 -9.93 -8.99 -12.63
C LEU A 423 -8.97 -9.31 -11.47
N THR A 424 -7.74 -9.68 -11.82
CA THR A 424 -6.67 -9.85 -10.84
C THR A 424 -5.95 -8.54 -10.58
N GLY A 425 -5.29 -8.40 -9.41
CA GLY A 425 -4.49 -7.22 -9.09
C GLY A 425 -3.41 -6.92 -10.13
N ASN A 426 -2.71 -7.95 -10.65
CA ASN A 426 -1.70 -7.80 -11.69
C ASN A 426 -2.29 -7.33 -13.03
N LEU A 427 -3.46 -7.82 -13.41
CA LEU A 427 -4.13 -7.38 -14.64
C LEU A 427 -4.59 -5.93 -14.54
N VAL A 428 -5.16 -5.54 -13.40
CA VAL A 428 -5.54 -4.14 -13.15
C VAL A 428 -4.30 -3.23 -13.17
N LYS A 429 -3.20 -3.66 -12.52
CA LYS A 429 -1.93 -2.93 -12.61
C LYS A 429 -1.47 -2.74 -14.05
N ALA A 430 -1.47 -3.81 -14.86
CA ALA A 430 -1.09 -3.74 -16.25
C ALA A 430 -1.99 -2.78 -17.06
N MET A 431 -3.30 -2.81 -16.83
CA MET A 431 -4.23 -1.87 -17.48
C MET A 431 -3.94 -0.41 -17.11
N LEU A 432 -3.72 -0.12 -15.81
CA LEU A 432 -3.36 1.22 -15.37
C LEU A 432 -2.04 1.69 -15.99
N GLN A 433 -1.01 0.82 -16.00
CA GLN A 433 0.29 1.15 -16.58
C GLN A 433 0.24 1.35 -18.09
N PHE A 434 -0.56 0.53 -18.80
CA PHE A 434 -0.71 0.62 -20.26
C PHE A 434 -1.48 1.88 -20.69
N SER A 435 -2.52 2.24 -19.96
CA SER A 435 -3.36 3.40 -20.27
C SER A 435 -2.80 4.73 -19.74
N ALA A 436 -1.79 4.69 -18.86
CA ALA A 436 -1.22 5.87 -18.24
C ALA A 436 -0.70 6.88 -19.26
N ILE A 437 -0.87 8.16 -18.96
CA ILE A 437 -0.36 9.26 -19.78
C ILE A 437 0.98 9.73 -19.20
N ARG A 438 2.03 9.66 -20.03
CA ARG A 438 3.38 10.05 -19.60
C ARG A 438 3.51 11.55 -19.44
N LEU A 439 4.02 11.98 -18.30
CA LEU A 439 4.40 13.37 -18.05
C LEU A 439 5.74 13.65 -18.74
N PRO A 440 5.83 14.70 -19.58
CA PRO A 440 7.03 15.03 -20.33
C PRO A 440 8.24 15.32 -19.42
N GLY A 441 9.41 14.86 -19.80
CA GLY A 441 10.66 15.16 -19.08
C GLY A 441 10.85 14.49 -17.73
N VAL A 442 9.92 13.64 -17.30
CA VAL A 442 9.98 12.92 -16.01
C VAL A 442 10.46 11.49 -16.23
N ASP A 443 11.40 11.02 -15.40
CA ASP A 443 11.92 9.65 -15.46
C ASP A 443 10.94 8.61 -14.87
N ARG A 444 11.17 7.33 -15.21
CA ARG A 444 10.28 6.24 -14.79
C ARG A 444 10.31 5.90 -13.30
N LEU A 445 11.40 6.19 -12.59
CA LEU A 445 11.48 5.99 -11.15
C LEU A 445 10.72 7.07 -10.38
N THR A 446 10.42 8.18 -11.05
CA THR A 446 9.63 9.29 -10.52
C THR A 446 8.14 9.13 -10.82
N GLN A 447 7.76 8.83 -12.08
CA GLN A 447 6.35 8.76 -12.50
C GLN A 447 5.80 7.35 -12.74
N GLY A 448 6.64 6.31 -12.67
CA GLY A 448 6.23 4.98 -13.12
C GLY A 448 5.93 4.95 -14.62
N SER A 449 4.77 4.43 -14.98
CA SER A 449 4.29 4.44 -16.36
C SER A 449 3.70 5.79 -16.80
N GLY A 450 3.35 6.65 -15.85
CA GLY A 450 2.74 7.95 -16.07
C GLY A 450 1.56 8.21 -15.14
N GLU A 451 0.78 9.21 -15.46
CA GLU A 451 -0.43 9.57 -14.71
C GLU A 451 -1.62 8.69 -15.10
N VAL A 452 -2.40 8.30 -14.08
CA VAL A 452 -3.58 7.45 -14.25
C VAL A 452 -4.58 8.06 -15.24
N ASN A 453 -5.02 7.24 -16.20
CA ASN A 453 -6.04 7.56 -17.19
C ASN A 453 -7.26 6.64 -16.99
N ALA A 454 -8.26 7.14 -16.29
CA ALA A 454 -9.45 6.36 -15.98
C ALA A 454 -10.25 5.99 -17.24
N ALA A 455 -10.40 6.92 -18.19
CA ALA A 455 -11.11 6.65 -19.44
C ALA A 455 -10.49 5.50 -20.23
N GLY A 456 -9.16 5.55 -20.43
CA GLY A 456 -8.44 4.49 -21.13
C GLY A 456 -8.49 3.15 -20.37
N GLY A 457 -8.36 3.20 -19.04
CA GLY A 457 -8.48 2.01 -18.20
C GLY A 457 -9.87 1.35 -18.25
N ILE A 458 -10.95 2.15 -18.23
CA ILE A 458 -12.34 1.67 -18.33
C ILE A 458 -12.57 0.98 -19.69
N VAL A 459 -12.10 1.57 -20.78
CA VAL A 459 -12.20 0.95 -22.12
C VAL A 459 -11.51 -0.41 -22.14
N LEU A 460 -10.28 -0.49 -21.62
CA LEU A 460 -9.55 -1.77 -21.51
C LEU A 460 -10.33 -2.78 -20.66
N ALA A 461 -10.80 -2.37 -19.48
CA ALA A 461 -11.51 -3.26 -18.55
C ALA A 461 -12.80 -3.81 -19.18
N SER A 462 -13.49 -3.02 -19.99
CA SER A 462 -14.71 -3.46 -20.71
C SER A 462 -14.41 -4.42 -21.85
N ALA A 463 -13.22 -4.34 -22.45
CA ALA A 463 -12.82 -5.13 -23.62
C ALA A 463 -12.06 -6.41 -23.25
N ILE A 464 -11.56 -6.54 -22.02
CA ILE A 464 -10.79 -7.71 -21.60
C ILE A 464 -11.69 -8.93 -21.44
N ASN A 465 -11.33 -10.00 -22.18
CA ASN A 465 -11.93 -11.32 -22.04
C ASN A 465 -11.02 -12.22 -21.19
N THR A 466 -11.33 -12.36 -19.91
CA THR A 466 -10.56 -13.17 -18.94
C THR A 466 -10.76 -14.67 -19.11
N SER A 467 -11.64 -15.12 -20.01
CA SER A 467 -11.91 -16.54 -20.28
C SER A 467 -11.13 -17.11 -21.46
N VAL A 468 -10.30 -16.30 -22.09
CA VAL A 468 -9.50 -16.74 -23.25
C VAL A 468 -8.34 -17.62 -22.81
N ALA A 469 -8.11 -18.72 -23.54
CA ALA A 469 -6.97 -19.59 -23.29
C ALA A 469 -5.63 -18.86 -23.50
N ASP A 470 -4.60 -19.31 -22.78
CA ASP A 470 -3.26 -18.78 -22.91
C ASP A 470 -2.77 -18.78 -24.37
N GLY A 471 -2.12 -17.69 -24.77
CA GLY A 471 -1.60 -17.51 -26.14
C GLY A 471 -2.67 -17.09 -27.17
N LYS A 472 -3.90 -16.85 -26.77
CA LYS A 472 -4.95 -16.28 -27.63
C LYS A 472 -5.14 -14.78 -27.37
N TRP A 473 -5.71 -14.08 -28.36
CA TRP A 473 -5.99 -12.65 -28.24
C TRP A 473 -7.09 -12.42 -27.17
N TRP A 474 -6.79 -11.61 -26.22
CA TRP A 474 -7.58 -11.41 -24.99
C TRP A 474 -8.40 -10.11 -24.97
N LEU A 475 -8.24 -9.23 -25.94
CA LEU A 475 -9.12 -8.08 -26.13
C LEU A 475 -10.26 -8.45 -27.09
N ALA A 476 -11.47 -8.02 -26.74
CA ALA A 476 -12.59 -8.04 -27.67
C ALA A 476 -12.40 -7.00 -28.78
N ASN A 477 -12.80 -7.37 -29.98
CA ASN A 477 -12.76 -6.48 -31.14
C ASN A 477 -13.92 -5.47 -31.08
#